data_d0810024012c9b63c3df84165b63deb3
#
_entry.id   d0810024012c9b63c3df84165b63deb3
#
_cell.length_a   1.000
_cell.length_b   1.000
_cell.length_c   1.000
_cell.angle_alpha   90.00
_cell.angle_beta   90.00
_cell.angle_gamma   90.00
#
_symmetry.space_group_name_H-M   'P 1'
#
loop_
_entity.id
_entity.type
_entity.pdbx_description
1 polymer ?
#
loop_
_entity_poly.entity_id
_entity_poly.type
_entity_poly.pdbx_seq_one_letter_code
_entity_poly.pdbx_strand_id
1 'polypeptide(L)'
;MHAWEQIQLTIEFIEEHLGEEISIRELAELACLSPFYYQRLFGRLVKKPVAEYIRLRRMAKAMDALLQKDRRILDIAVELGFSSHEHFTRTFKSTFGMTPEEYRNNPIPLNRMTKPELMLKYTLVDEGVPLITDGIVLEIDRRQVKEPVVYTGLEKKMPVRFMYGLGTESGVDPLDTLWRDLHDRKAAAGGVFSEEELGVAYPCDEKDFFLYFAGARAETDMTSSGYKEWELPKGEYIVCAFEAEDFEALVMDVLYKAEQYLYNVWLPRHNLTTEPFCAERYASHSPETTKMEVWLKVAEKN
;
A
#
# COMPACT_ATOMS: atom_id res chain seq x y z
N MET A 1 -0.09 0.73 -15.00
CA MET A 1 1.09 -0.15 -15.05
C MET A 1 0.98 -1.11 -13.87
N HIS A 2 1.23 -2.40 -14.10
CA HIS A 2 1.10 -3.37 -13.00
C HIS A 2 2.32 -3.32 -12.08
N ALA A 3 2.06 -3.41 -10.78
CA ALA A 3 3.11 -3.32 -9.77
C ALA A 3 4.18 -4.42 -9.91
N TRP A 4 3.80 -5.63 -10.32
CA TRP A 4 4.77 -6.72 -10.54
C TRP A 4 5.72 -6.47 -11.71
N GLU A 5 5.32 -5.73 -12.75
CA GLU A 5 6.21 -5.37 -13.87
C GLU A 5 7.35 -4.48 -13.37
N GLN A 6 7.03 -3.49 -12.53
CA GLN A 6 8.04 -2.60 -11.95
C GLN A 6 8.98 -3.35 -11.00
N ILE A 7 8.45 -4.23 -10.17
CA ILE A 7 9.29 -5.03 -9.28
C ILE A 7 10.13 -6.04 -10.07
N GLN A 8 9.60 -6.61 -11.16
CA GLN A 8 10.38 -7.50 -12.04
C GLN A 8 11.57 -6.78 -12.66
N LEU A 9 11.38 -5.54 -13.13
CA LEU A 9 12.50 -4.72 -13.65
C LEU A 9 13.59 -4.50 -12.58
N THR A 10 13.19 -4.23 -11.33
CA THR A 10 14.17 -4.09 -10.25
C THR A 10 14.86 -5.41 -9.88
N ILE A 11 14.17 -6.54 -9.99
CA ILE A 11 14.77 -7.87 -9.82
C ILE A 11 15.82 -8.11 -10.91
N GLU A 12 15.53 -7.78 -12.16
CA GLU A 12 16.47 -7.92 -13.28
C GLU A 12 17.70 -7.05 -13.07
N PHE A 13 17.51 -5.80 -12.72
CA PHE A 13 18.59 -4.89 -12.37
C PHE A 13 19.47 -5.45 -11.23
N ILE A 14 18.86 -5.94 -10.13
CA ILE A 14 19.60 -6.56 -9.03
C ILE A 14 20.44 -7.74 -9.52
N GLU A 15 19.88 -8.63 -10.36
CA GLU A 15 20.59 -9.81 -10.86
C GLU A 15 21.81 -9.47 -11.74
N GLU A 16 21.71 -8.37 -12.47
CA GLU A 16 22.82 -7.87 -13.32
C GLU A 16 23.92 -7.17 -12.51
N HIS A 17 23.56 -6.57 -11.36
CA HIS A 17 24.46 -5.74 -10.54
C HIS A 17 24.80 -6.36 -9.17
N LEU A 18 24.67 -7.69 -9.00
CA LEU A 18 24.94 -8.36 -7.71
C LEU A 18 26.34 -8.12 -7.15
N GLY A 19 27.34 -7.82 -8.00
CA GLY A 19 28.71 -7.50 -7.59
C GLY A 19 28.90 -6.06 -7.12
N GLU A 20 27.92 -5.19 -7.31
CA GLU A 20 28.02 -3.76 -7.08
C GLU A 20 27.28 -3.34 -5.80
N GLU A 21 27.45 -2.09 -5.39
CA GLU A 21 26.66 -1.50 -4.34
C GLU A 21 25.30 -1.08 -4.92
N ILE A 22 24.21 -1.70 -4.42
CA ILE A 22 22.85 -1.43 -4.86
C ILE A 22 22.13 -0.66 -3.76
N SER A 23 21.66 0.54 -4.06
CA SER A 23 20.91 1.36 -3.11
C SER A 23 19.40 1.14 -3.25
N ILE A 24 18.68 1.19 -2.11
CA ILE A 24 17.21 1.14 -2.10
C ILE A 24 16.61 2.32 -2.88
N ARG A 25 17.28 3.48 -2.82
CA ARG A 25 16.82 4.68 -3.53
C ARG A 25 16.86 4.49 -5.05
N GLU A 26 17.94 3.96 -5.57
CA GLU A 26 18.10 3.66 -7.01
C GLU A 26 17.03 2.67 -7.51
N LEU A 27 16.77 1.60 -6.74
CA LEU A 27 15.73 0.64 -7.07
C LEU A 27 14.32 1.24 -7.02
N ALA A 28 14.07 2.12 -6.06
CA ALA A 28 12.79 2.82 -5.95
C ALA A 28 12.58 3.79 -7.12
N GLU A 29 13.62 4.53 -7.52
CA GLU A 29 13.59 5.42 -8.69
C GLU A 29 13.32 4.62 -9.98
N LEU A 30 13.97 3.45 -10.15
CA LEU A 30 13.71 2.54 -11.27
C LEU A 30 12.27 2.04 -11.31
N ALA A 31 11.68 1.79 -10.14
CA ALA A 31 10.28 1.38 -10.01
C ALA A 31 9.28 2.55 -10.09
N CYS A 32 9.74 3.79 -10.21
CA CYS A 32 8.92 5.00 -10.15
C CYS A 32 8.14 5.13 -8.82
N LEU A 33 8.76 4.74 -7.71
CA LEU A 33 8.18 4.75 -6.37
C LEU A 33 9.08 5.48 -5.36
N SER A 34 8.51 5.92 -4.24
CA SER A 34 9.33 6.28 -3.07
C SER A 34 10.01 5.05 -2.47
N PRO A 35 11.12 5.19 -1.74
CA PRO A 35 11.77 4.08 -1.04
C PRO A 35 10.83 3.33 -0.09
N PHE A 36 9.88 4.03 0.53
CA PHE A 36 8.85 3.46 1.39
C PHE A 36 7.94 2.49 0.63
N TYR A 37 7.29 2.95 -0.43
CA TYR A 37 6.39 2.12 -1.24
C TYR A 37 7.13 0.97 -1.91
N TYR A 38 8.34 1.24 -2.43
CA TYR A 38 9.15 0.22 -3.07
C TYR A 38 9.46 -0.97 -2.13
N GLN A 39 9.96 -0.70 -0.94
CA GLN A 39 10.32 -1.75 0.02
C GLN A 39 9.10 -2.60 0.44
N ARG A 40 7.95 -1.95 0.68
CA ARG A 40 6.71 -2.64 1.03
C ARG A 40 6.21 -3.51 -0.11
N LEU A 41 6.15 -2.95 -1.32
CA LEU A 41 5.69 -3.67 -2.51
C LEU A 41 6.62 -4.83 -2.85
N PHE A 42 7.93 -4.61 -2.84
CA PHE A 42 8.92 -5.67 -3.03
C PHE A 42 8.75 -6.79 -2.01
N GLY A 43 8.69 -6.46 -0.72
CA GLY A 43 8.49 -7.43 0.36
C GLY A 43 7.18 -8.22 0.19
N ARG A 44 6.11 -7.58 -0.25
CA ARG A 44 4.81 -8.21 -0.53
C ARG A 44 4.87 -9.20 -1.69
N LEU A 45 5.54 -8.85 -2.80
CA LEU A 45 5.59 -9.66 -4.02
C LEU A 45 6.68 -10.75 -3.93
N VAL A 46 7.87 -10.40 -3.46
CA VAL A 46 9.03 -11.31 -3.37
C VAL A 46 9.04 -12.13 -2.07
N LYS A 47 8.23 -11.75 -1.07
CA LYS A 47 8.13 -12.37 0.26
C LYS A 47 9.44 -12.30 1.06
N LYS A 48 10.29 -11.31 0.74
CA LYS A 48 11.55 -11.03 1.44
C LYS A 48 11.89 -9.55 1.36
N PRO A 49 12.53 -8.97 2.41
CA PRO A 49 13.12 -7.64 2.32
C PRO A 49 14.17 -7.57 1.20
N VAL A 50 14.30 -6.41 0.55
CA VAL A 50 15.22 -6.18 -0.58
C VAL A 50 16.65 -6.58 -0.24
N ALA A 51 17.17 -6.09 0.91
CA ALA A 51 18.55 -6.38 1.34
C ALA A 51 18.78 -7.89 1.60
N GLU A 52 17.78 -8.58 2.15
CA GLU A 52 17.84 -10.03 2.34
C GLU A 52 17.83 -10.76 0.99
N TYR A 53 17.00 -10.32 0.05
CA TYR A 53 16.96 -10.88 -1.31
C TYR A 53 18.32 -10.77 -1.98
N ILE A 54 18.92 -9.56 -2.03
CA ILE A 54 20.25 -9.32 -2.63
C ILE A 54 21.30 -10.23 -1.98
N ARG A 55 21.32 -10.30 -0.64
CA ARG A 55 22.24 -11.15 0.10
C ARG A 55 22.09 -12.63 -0.28
N LEU A 56 20.88 -13.15 -0.35
CA LEU A 56 20.62 -14.55 -0.69
C LEU A 56 20.95 -14.88 -2.15
N ARG A 57 20.74 -13.93 -3.07
CA ARG A 57 21.12 -14.10 -4.47
C ARG A 57 22.64 -14.11 -4.65
N ARG A 58 23.36 -13.22 -3.95
CA ARG A 58 24.84 -13.27 -3.87
C ARG A 58 25.32 -14.63 -3.36
N MET A 59 24.69 -15.18 -2.32
CA MET A 59 25.04 -16.50 -1.81
C MET A 59 24.74 -17.62 -2.81
N ALA A 60 23.65 -17.55 -3.55
CA ALA A 60 23.34 -18.51 -4.60
C ALA A 60 24.38 -18.49 -5.73
N LYS A 61 24.81 -17.30 -6.17
CA LYS A 61 25.90 -17.15 -7.16
C LYS A 61 27.25 -17.63 -6.62
N ALA A 62 27.51 -17.41 -5.33
CA ALA A 62 28.73 -17.90 -4.68
C ALA A 62 28.85 -19.43 -4.73
N MET A 63 27.76 -20.15 -4.56
CA MET A 63 27.76 -21.62 -4.66
C MET A 63 28.29 -22.08 -6.01
N ASP A 64 27.78 -21.50 -7.10
CA ASP A 64 28.20 -21.87 -8.45
C ASP A 64 29.67 -21.48 -8.71
N ALA A 65 30.12 -20.31 -8.23
CA ALA A 65 31.50 -19.86 -8.37
C ALA A 65 32.52 -20.69 -7.55
N LEU A 66 32.12 -21.17 -6.37
CA LEU A 66 32.96 -21.97 -5.48
C LEU A 66 33.31 -23.36 -6.06
N LEU A 67 32.47 -23.89 -6.96
CA LEU A 67 32.75 -25.15 -7.65
C LEU A 67 33.89 -25.03 -8.66
N GLN A 68 34.28 -23.81 -9.08
CA GLN A 68 35.46 -23.52 -9.91
C GLN A 68 36.71 -23.51 -9.01
N LYS A 69 37.40 -24.62 -8.93
CA LYS A 69 38.49 -24.84 -7.95
C LYS A 69 39.73 -23.95 -8.18
N ASP A 70 39.91 -23.42 -9.38
CA ASP A 70 40.99 -22.54 -9.79
C ASP A 70 40.85 -21.10 -9.29
N ARG A 71 39.64 -20.69 -8.86
CA ARG A 71 39.36 -19.35 -8.37
C ARG A 71 39.64 -19.21 -6.87
N ARG A 72 40.21 -18.10 -6.45
CA ARG A 72 40.41 -17.80 -5.03
C ARG A 72 39.07 -17.42 -4.39
N ILE A 73 38.83 -17.86 -3.15
CA ILE A 73 37.58 -17.51 -2.40
C ILE A 73 37.50 -16.00 -2.20
N LEU A 74 38.62 -15.32 -1.99
CA LEU A 74 38.66 -13.85 -1.88
C LEU A 74 38.17 -13.17 -3.16
N ASP A 75 38.62 -13.63 -4.33
CA ASP A 75 38.23 -13.04 -5.62
C ASP A 75 36.72 -13.21 -5.85
N ILE A 76 36.15 -14.37 -5.51
CA ILE A 76 34.71 -14.62 -5.55
C ILE A 76 33.95 -13.68 -4.59
N ALA A 77 34.49 -13.47 -3.38
CA ALA A 77 33.88 -12.57 -2.42
C ALA A 77 33.82 -11.13 -2.94
N VAL A 78 34.92 -10.63 -3.50
CA VAL A 78 35.02 -9.26 -4.08
C VAL A 78 34.06 -9.11 -5.27
N GLU A 79 34.05 -10.06 -6.19
CA GLU A 79 33.18 -10.06 -7.38
C GLU A 79 31.69 -10.04 -7.00
N LEU A 80 31.32 -10.63 -5.87
CA LEU A 80 29.96 -10.62 -5.35
C LEU A 80 29.66 -9.45 -4.40
N GLY A 81 30.51 -8.42 -4.38
CA GLY A 81 30.29 -7.19 -3.64
C GLY A 81 30.46 -7.31 -2.12
N PHE A 82 31.27 -8.26 -1.64
CA PHE A 82 31.62 -8.34 -0.23
C PHE A 82 32.89 -7.54 0.06
N SER A 83 32.83 -6.75 1.14
CA SER A 83 33.93 -5.88 1.55
C SER A 83 35.16 -6.63 2.08
N SER A 84 35.01 -7.88 2.52
CA SER A 84 36.12 -8.71 3.00
C SER A 84 35.80 -10.21 2.91
N HIS A 85 36.86 -11.02 2.91
CA HIS A 85 36.78 -12.48 2.98
C HIS A 85 36.07 -12.96 4.25
N GLU A 86 36.30 -12.31 5.39
CA GLU A 86 35.68 -12.65 6.67
C GLU A 86 34.17 -12.38 6.63
N HIS A 87 33.75 -11.25 6.06
CA HIS A 87 32.34 -10.91 5.90
C HIS A 87 31.64 -11.92 5.00
N PHE A 88 32.25 -12.27 3.87
CA PHE A 88 31.73 -13.31 2.97
C PHE A 88 31.61 -14.66 3.67
N THR A 89 32.69 -15.14 4.32
CA THR A 89 32.72 -16.44 5.01
C THR A 89 31.66 -16.52 6.10
N ARG A 90 31.52 -15.48 6.92
CA ARG A 90 30.50 -15.41 7.96
C ARG A 90 29.09 -15.45 7.37
N THR A 91 28.85 -14.70 6.28
CA THR A 91 27.53 -14.66 5.62
C THR A 91 27.21 -16.01 4.97
N PHE A 92 28.15 -16.62 4.30
CA PHE A 92 27.98 -17.97 3.71
C PHE A 92 27.66 -19.01 4.79
N LYS A 93 28.46 -19.02 5.86
CA LYS A 93 28.25 -19.94 7.01
C LYS A 93 26.91 -19.71 7.70
N SER A 94 26.49 -18.47 7.89
CA SER A 94 25.17 -18.18 8.48
C SER A 94 24.00 -18.58 7.59
N THR A 95 24.21 -18.61 6.26
CA THR A 95 23.18 -18.97 5.29
C THR A 95 23.05 -20.48 5.10
N PHE A 96 24.18 -21.19 5.04
CA PHE A 96 24.24 -22.61 4.65
C PHE A 96 24.77 -23.55 5.73
N GLY A 97 25.18 -23.03 6.88
CA GLY A 97 25.68 -23.83 8.01
C GLY A 97 27.14 -24.29 7.89
N MET A 98 27.82 -24.02 6.77
CA MET A 98 29.20 -24.38 6.51
C MET A 98 29.98 -23.23 5.88
N THR A 99 31.31 -23.27 5.93
CA THR A 99 32.18 -22.28 5.31
C THR A 99 32.26 -22.47 3.80
N PRO A 100 32.65 -21.43 3.01
CA PRO A 100 32.91 -21.56 1.58
C PRO A 100 33.95 -22.61 1.24
N GLU A 101 34.98 -22.76 2.07
CA GLU A 101 36.06 -23.75 1.89
C GLU A 101 35.57 -25.18 2.14
N GLU A 102 34.79 -25.39 3.21
CA GLU A 102 34.14 -26.68 3.47
C GLU A 102 33.25 -27.10 2.31
N TYR A 103 32.42 -26.16 1.80
CA TYR A 103 31.56 -26.42 0.63
C TYR A 103 32.36 -26.75 -0.63
N ARG A 104 33.45 -25.99 -0.91
CA ARG A 104 34.33 -26.24 -2.06
C ARG A 104 34.97 -27.62 -2.03
N ASN A 105 35.42 -28.04 -0.84
CA ASN A 105 36.09 -29.32 -0.66
C ASN A 105 35.13 -30.50 -0.67
N ASN A 106 33.90 -30.31 -0.20
CA ASN A 106 32.87 -31.34 -0.15
C ASN A 106 31.50 -30.73 -0.55
N PRO A 107 31.23 -30.53 -1.84
CA PRO A 107 29.95 -29.99 -2.31
C PRO A 107 28.79 -30.91 -1.98
N ILE A 108 27.78 -30.35 -1.31
CA ILE A 108 26.52 -31.03 -1.01
C ILE A 108 25.36 -30.25 -1.60
N PRO A 109 24.21 -30.87 -1.90
CA PRO A 109 23.00 -30.15 -2.32
C PRO A 109 22.54 -29.21 -1.22
N LEU A 110 22.43 -27.92 -1.52
CA LEU A 110 21.95 -26.89 -0.63
C LEU A 110 20.74 -26.17 -1.25
N ASN A 111 19.77 -25.85 -0.40
CA ASN A 111 18.67 -24.98 -0.82
C ASN A 111 19.19 -23.58 -1.07
N ARG A 112 18.92 -23.03 -2.26
CA ARG A 112 19.32 -21.67 -2.64
C ARG A 112 18.13 -20.84 -3.09
N MET A 113 18.22 -19.53 -2.88
CA MET A 113 17.23 -18.61 -3.40
C MET A 113 17.33 -18.55 -4.92
N THR A 114 16.25 -18.89 -5.61
CA THR A 114 16.13 -18.70 -7.06
C THR A 114 15.60 -17.30 -7.38
N LYS A 115 15.92 -16.79 -8.57
CA LYS A 115 15.32 -15.57 -9.10
C LYS A 115 13.80 -15.82 -9.26
N PRO A 116 12.92 -15.03 -8.61
CA PRO A 116 11.50 -15.18 -8.84
C PRO A 116 11.11 -14.63 -10.22
N GLU A 117 10.17 -15.29 -10.87
CA GLU A 117 9.53 -14.83 -12.09
C GLU A 117 8.15 -14.29 -11.70
N LEU A 118 8.01 -12.96 -11.64
CA LEU A 118 6.74 -12.31 -11.27
C LEU A 118 5.81 -12.09 -12.44
N MET A 119 6.35 -12.11 -13.67
CA MET A 119 5.57 -11.95 -14.89
C MET A 119 4.91 -13.28 -15.27
N LEU A 120 3.72 -13.49 -14.75
CA LEU A 120 2.87 -14.58 -15.20
C LEU A 120 2.27 -14.26 -16.58
N LYS A 121 2.01 -15.28 -17.39
CA LYS A 121 1.36 -15.14 -18.70
C LYS A 121 0.00 -14.45 -18.53
N TYR A 122 -0.14 -13.30 -19.15
CA TYR A 122 -1.17 -12.30 -18.92
C TYR A 122 -2.62 -12.72 -19.11
N THR A 123 -3.41 -12.38 -18.10
CA THR A 123 -4.73 -11.77 -18.27
C THR A 123 -4.61 -10.34 -17.74
N LEU A 124 -5.21 -9.35 -18.36
CA LEU A 124 -5.29 -7.97 -17.85
C LEU A 124 -6.16 -8.01 -16.59
N VAL A 125 -5.52 -8.24 -15.43
CA VAL A 125 -6.18 -8.23 -14.13
C VAL A 125 -5.79 -6.92 -13.46
N ASP A 126 -6.77 -6.06 -13.22
CA ASP A 126 -6.63 -4.80 -12.50
C ASP A 126 -7.57 -4.69 -11.30
N GLU A 127 -8.16 -5.82 -10.90
CA GLU A 127 -8.88 -6.00 -9.64
C GLU A 127 -8.13 -7.01 -8.75
N GLY A 128 -8.06 -6.75 -7.45
CA GLY A 128 -7.40 -7.60 -6.45
C GLY A 128 -5.87 -7.68 -6.56
N VAL A 129 -5.27 -6.76 -7.27
CA VAL A 129 -3.83 -6.70 -7.51
C VAL A 129 -3.30 -5.29 -7.28
N PRO A 130 -2.05 -5.15 -6.78
CA PRO A 130 -1.43 -3.84 -6.64
C PRO A 130 -1.23 -3.16 -7.99
N LEU A 131 -1.71 -1.93 -8.09
CA LEU A 131 -1.54 -1.02 -9.22
C LEU A 131 -0.65 0.16 -8.80
N ILE A 132 0.15 0.66 -9.75
CA ILE A 132 0.95 1.86 -9.55
C ILE A 132 0.36 2.98 -10.42
N THR A 133 0.10 4.11 -9.79
CA THR A 133 -0.31 5.33 -10.48
C THR A 133 0.27 6.53 -9.74
N ASP A 134 0.84 7.48 -10.47
CA ASP A 134 1.38 8.76 -9.95
C ASP A 134 2.23 8.61 -8.67
N GLY A 135 3.09 7.57 -8.65
CA GLY A 135 4.00 7.29 -7.54
C GLY A 135 3.38 6.67 -6.29
N ILE A 136 2.09 6.36 -6.30
CA ILE A 136 1.39 5.65 -5.22
C ILE A 136 1.06 4.22 -5.60
N VAL A 137 0.81 3.37 -4.60
CA VAL A 137 0.33 2.00 -4.77
C VAL A 137 -1.08 1.90 -4.24
N LEU A 138 -2.00 1.42 -5.05
CA LEU A 138 -3.38 1.16 -4.69
C LEU A 138 -3.82 -0.24 -5.12
N GLU A 139 -4.88 -0.74 -4.51
CA GLU A 139 -5.51 -2.02 -4.85
C GLU A 139 -7.01 -1.83 -4.92
N ILE A 140 -7.63 -2.29 -6.00
CA ILE A 140 -9.06 -2.11 -6.25
C ILE A 140 -9.73 -3.46 -6.22
N ASP A 141 -10.75 -3.60 -5.36
CA ASP A 141 -11.56 -4.80 -5.20
C ASP A 141 -13.04 -4.49 -5.40
N ARG A 142 -13.81 -5.54 -5.74
CA ARG A 142 -15.28 -5.51 -5.63
C ARG A 142 -15.69 -6.12 -4.32
N ARG A 143 -16.56 -5.42 -3.59
CA ARG A 143 -17.11 -5.93 -2.35
C ARG A 143 -18.64 -5.84 -2.34
N GLN A 144 -19.29 -6.84 -1.76
CA GLN A 144 -20.74 -6.88 -1.62
C GLN A 144 -21.12 -6.58 -0.18
N VAL A 145 -21.81 -5.47 0.05
CA VAL A 145 -22.48 -5.16 1.31
C VAL A 145 -23.86 -5.81 1.28
N LYS A 146 -24.07 -6.83 2.12
CA LYS A 146 -25.29 -7.64 2.14
C LYS A 146 -26.41 -6.97 2.89
N GLU A 147 -26.08 -6.34 4.01
CA GLU A 147 -27.01 -5.62 4.89
C GLU A 147 -26.53 -4.19 5.07
N PRO A 148 -27.41 -3.20 5.16
CA PRO A 148 -27.01 -1.83 5.43
C PRO A 148 -26.23 -1.73 6.73
N VAL A 149 -25.26 -0.83 6.80
CA VAL A 149 -24.44 -0.59 7.99
C VAL A 149 -24.65 0.84 8.46
N VAL A 150 -25.16 1.00 9.69
CA VAL A 150 -25.42 2.31 10.27
C VAL A 150 -24.19 2.81 11.02
N TYR A 151 -23.83 4.06 10.74
CA TYR A 151 -22.79 4.82 11.43
C TYR A 151 -23.44 6.01 12.13
N THR A 152 -22.96 6.31 13.32
CA THR A 152 -23.43 7.42 14.15
C THR A 152 -22.32 8.45 14.25
N GLY A 153 -22.61 9.71 13.99
CA GLY A 153 -21.56 10.73 13.90
C GLY A 153 -22.08 12.16 13.81
N LEU A 154 -21.27 13.00 13.23
CA LEU A 154 -21.54 14.41 13.02
C LEU A 154 -21.61 14.71 11.53
N GLU A 155 -22.47 15.64 11.16
CA GLU A 155 -22.65 16.08 9.78
C GLU A 155 -22.40 17.56 9.68
N LYS A 156 -21.71 17.99 8.61
CA LYS A 156 -21.44 19.39 8.33
C LYS A 156 -21.59 19.68 6.85
N LYS A 157 -22.18 20.84 6.56
CA LYS A 157 -22.29 21.38 5.21
C LYS A 157 -20.99 22.07 4.84
N MET A 158 -20.39 21.67 3.70
CA MET A 158 -19.10 22.12 3.20
C MET A 158 -19.26 22.78 1.83
N PRO A 159 -18.55 23.87 1.54
CA PRO A 159 -18.47 24.41 0.17
C PRO A 159 -17.75 23.42 -0.76
N VAL A 160 -18.25 23.27 -2.01
CA VAL A 160 -17.67 22.37 -3.03
C VAL A 160 -16.20 22.66 -3.32
N ARG A 161 -15.73 23.89 -3.15
CA ARG A 161 -14.33 24.25 -3.32
C ARG A 161 -13.36 23.45 -2.43
N PHE A 162 -13.83 22.95 -1.28
CA PHE A 162 -13.02 22.11 -0.41
C PHE A 162 -12.85 20.67 -0.93
N MET A 163 -13.66 20.21 -1.88
CA MET A 163 -13.44 18.92 -2.54
C MET A 163 -12.22 18.92 -3.48
N TYR A 164 -11.87 20.09 -4.02
CA TYR A 164 -10.85 20.23 -5.07
C TYR A 164 -9.60 21.01 -4.64
N GLY A 165 -9.59 21.53 -3.42
CA GLY A 165 -8.63 22.52 -2.98
C GLY A 165 -7.91 22.21 -1.67
N LEU A 166 -7.79 20.95 -1.29
CA LEU A 166 -7.03 20.57 -0.09
C LEU A 166 -5.61 21.13 -0.15
N GLY A 167 -5.23 21.91 0.87
CA GLY A 167 -3.91 22.54 0.96
C GLY A 167 -3.70 23.82 0.14
N THR A 168 -4.70 24.31 -0.59
CA THR A 168 -4.57 25.54 -1.41
C THR A 168 -5.00 26.83 -0.70
N GLU A 169 -5.76 26.73 0.38
CA GLU A 169 -6.24 27.87 1.17
C GLU A 169 -5.60 27.88 2.56
N SER A 170 -5.13 29.05 3.01
CA SER A 170 -4.69 29.24 4.40
C SER A 170 -5.90 29.45 5.32
N GLY A 171 -5.97 28.72 6.42
CA GLY A 171 -7.05 28.85 7.42
C GLY A 171 -7.30 27.55 8.17
N VAL A 172 -8.36 27.54 8.98
CA VAL A 172 -8.78 26.33 9.71
C VAL A 172 -9.51 25.42 8.74
N ASP A 173 -9.02 24.20 8.58
CA ASP A 173 -9.70 23.19 7.80
C ASP A 173 -11.02 22.77 8.50
N PRO A 174 -12.17 22.96 7.84
CA PRO A 174 -13.46 22.61 8.43
C PRO A 174 -13.67 21.10 8.61
N LEU A 175 -12.97 20.24 7.83
CA LEU A 175 -13.00 18.79 7.98
C LEU A 175 -12.23 18.35 9.22
N ASP A 176 -11.02 18.87 9.42
CA ASP A 176 -10.21 18.62 10.61
C ASP A 176 -10.96 19.05 11.89
N THR A 177 -11.68 20.17 11.84
CA THR A 177 -12.52 20.61 12.96
C THR A 177 -13.64 19.62 13.24
N LEU A 178 -14.31 19.08 12.22
CA LEU A 178 -15.39 18.11 12.36
C LEU A 178 -14.89 16.79 12.96
N TRP A 179 -13.75 16.31 12.49
CA TRP A 179 -13.14 15.07 12.99
C TRP A 179 -12.68 15.21 14.43
N ARG A 180 -12.06 16.34 14.81
CA ARG A 180 -11.70 16.61 16.22
C ARG A 180 -12.94 16.63 17.12
N ASP A 181 -14.02 17.29 16.71
CA ASP A 181 -15.28 17.32 17.47
C ASP A 181 -15.84 15.90 17.66
N LEU A 182 -15.77 15.06 16.63
CA LEU A 182 -16.17 13.67 16.73
C LEU A 182 -15.28 12.88 17.71
N HIS A 183 -13.96 13.02 17.63
CA HIS A 183 -13.02 12.31 18.51
C HIS A 183 -13.19 12.73 19.98
N ASP A 184 -13.35 14.02 20.25
CA ASP A 184 -13.62 14.52 21.60
C ASP A 184 -14.90 13.93 22.18
N ARG A 185 -15.98 13.89 21.38
CA ARG A 185 -17.27 13.30 21.80
C ARG A 185 -17.19 11.78 21.95
N LYS A 186 -16.46 11.07 21.07
CA LYS A 186 -16.20 9.61 21.21
C LYS A 186 -15.48 9.31 22.53
N ALA A 187 -14.44 10.08 22.85
CA ALA A 187 -13.69 9.93 24.09
C ALA A 187 -14.58 10.13 25.32
N ALA A 188 -15.47 11.13 25.30
CA ALA A 188 -16.43 11.39 26.36
C ALA A 188 -17.50 10.30 26.52
N ALA A 189 -17.83 9.60 25.42
CA ALA A 189 -18.85 8.53 25.42
C ALA A 189 -18.35 7.18 25.98
N GLY A 190 -17.07 7.06 26.35
CA GLY A 190 -16.55 5.94 27.15
C GLY A 190 -16.59 4.56 26.49
N GLY A 191 -16.27 4.45 25.20
CA GLY A 191 -16.13 3.15 24.52
C GLY A 191 -17.39 2.61 23.85
N VAL A 192 -18.40 3.44 23.68
CA VAL A 192 -19.66 3.08 22.96
C VAL A 192 -19.44 2.96 21.46
N PHE A 193 -18.41 3.65 20.92
CA PHE A 193 -18.09 3.67 19.50
C PHE A 193 -16.97 2.68 19.14
N SER A 194 -17.08 2.10 17.95
CA SER A 194 -15.99 1.28 17.38
C SER A 194 -14.77 2.13 17.04
N GLU A 195 -13.64 1.45 16.83
CA GLU A 195 -12.42 2.09 16.32
C GLU A 195 -12.51 2.38 14.81
N GLU A 196 -13.35 1.64 14.09
CA GLU A 196 -13.58 1.84 12.67
C GLU A 196 -14.38 3.12 12.43
N GLU A 197 -13.83 4.03 11.63
CA GLU A 197 -14.41 5.32 11.34
C GLU A 197 -14.74 5.45 9.84
N LEU A 198 -15.76 6.24 9.55
CA LEU A 198 -16.25 6.49 8.21
C LEU A 198 -16.44 7.99 7.99
N GLY A 199 -15.81 8.52 6.94
CA GLY A 199 -16.11 9.82 6.35
C GLY A 199 -16.99 9.62 5.12
N VAL A 200 -17.99 10.46 4.89
CA VAL A 200 -18.80 10.38 3.67
C VAL A 200 -19.11 11.76 3.13
N ALA A 201 -18.72 11.96 1.87
CA ALA A 201 -19.09 13.13 1.09
C ALA A 201 -20.31 12.78 0.20
N TYR A 202 -21.37 13.57 0.24
CA TYR A 202 -22.57 13.36 -0.56
C TYR A 202 -23.29 14.68 -0.89
N PRO A 203 -24.09 14.72 -1.98
CA PRO A 203 -24.77 15.93 -2.42
C PRO A 203 -25.75 16.47 -1.40
N CYS A 204 -25.98 17.78 -1.46
CA CYS A 204 -27.11 18.45 -0.82
C CYS A 204 -27.91 19.25 -1.87
N ASP A 205 -29.04 19.86 -1.43
CA ASP A 205 -29.93 20.62 -2.32
C ASP A 205 -29.28 21.91 -2.90
N GLU A 206 -28.19 22.38 -2.31
CA GLU A 206 -27.50 23.59 -2.74
C GLU A 206 -26.28 23.23 -3.61
N LYS A 207 -26.24 23.74 -4.86
CA LYS A 207 -25.21 23.39 -5.87
C LYS A 207 -23.76 23.68 -5.49
N ASP A 208 -23.54 24.70 -4.65
CA ASP A 208 -22.20 25.14 -4.25
C ASP A 208 -21.71 24.48 -2.96
N PHE A 209 -22.51 23.52 -2.44
CA PHE A 209 -22.23 22.82 -1.20
C PHE A 209 -22.43 21.33 -1.33
N PHE A 210 -21.79 20.61 -0.43
CA PHE A 210 -22.02 19.18 -0.18
C PHE A 210 -22.16 18.94 1.33
N LEU A 211 -22.69 17.81 1.71
CA LEU A 211 -22.67 17.34 3.09
C LEU A 211 -21.51 16.41 3.30
N TYR A 212 -20.82 16.58 4.42
CA TYR A 212 -19.81 15.64 4.88
C TYR A 212 -20.22 15.11 6.25
N PHE A 213 -20.30 13.79 6.34
CA PHE A 213 -20.56 13.04 7.56
C PHE A 213 -19.23 12.43 8.04
N ALA A 214 -18.96 12.54 9.34
CA ALA A 214 -17.87 11.85 10.02
C ALA A 214 -18.47 11.04 11.18
N GLY A 215 -18.22 9.73 11.23
CA GLY A 215 -18.83 8.88 12.24
C GLY A 215 -18.13 7.54 12.46
N ALA A 216 -18.66 6.78 13.41
CA ALA A 216 -18.23 5.43 13.72
C ALA A 216 -19.46 4.55 14.03
N ARG A 217 -19.26 3.23 14.06
CA ARG A 217 -20.36 2.35 14.50
C ARG A 217 -20.55 2.50 16.00
N ALA A 218 -21.81 2.64 16.43
CA ALA A 218 -22.18 2.70 17.84
C ALA A 218 -22.94 1.44 18.26
N GLU A 219 -22.71 0.98 19.48
CA GLU A 219 -23.42 -0.18 20.06
C GLU A 219 -24.82 0.18 20.56
N THR A 220 -25.10 1.48 20.73
CA THR A 220 -26.36 1.99 21.23
C THR A 220 -26.84 3.18 20.40
N ASP A 221 -28.15 3.41 20.38
CA ASP A 221 -28.74 4.60 19.74
C ASP A 221 -28.29 5.88 20.46
N MET A 222 -27.61 6.76 19.72
CA MET A 222 -27.05 8.02 20.20
C MET A 222 -27.73 9.26 19.59
N THR A 223 -28.81 9.10 18.83
CA THR A 223 -29.49 10.21 18.13
C THR A 223 -30.02 11.28 19.07
N SER A 224 -30.49 10.89 20.27
CA SER A 224 -30.92 11.82 21.33
C SER A 224 -29.79 12.73 21.87
N SER A 225 -28.55 12.39 21.65
CA SER A 225 -27.35 13.12 22.11
C SER A 225 -26.80 14.10 21.08
N GLY A 226 -27.55 14.42 20.02
CA GLY A 226 -27.17 15.37 18.98
C GLY A 226 -26.25 14.79 17.90
N TYR A 227 -26.15 13.48 17.83
CA TYR A 227 -25.52 12.79 16.70
C TYR A 227 -26.52 12.60 15.55
N LYS A 228 -25.95 12.41 14.36
CA LYS A 228 -26.67 12.00 13.15
C LYS A 228 -26.36 10.54 12.85
N GLU A 229 -27.27 9.88 12.15
CA GLU A 229 -27.02 8.57 11.57
C GLU A 229 -26.85 8.67 10.07
N TRP A 230 -25.94 7.90 9.55
CA TRP A 230 -25.74 7.70 8.13
C TRP A 230 -25.66 6.20 7.85
N GLU A 231 -26.38 5.75 6.82
CA GLU A 231 -26.46 4.35 6.46
C GLU A 231 -25.61 4.08 5.23
N LEU A 232 -24.60 3.21 5.34
CA LEU A 232 -23.90 2.64 4.19
C LEU A 232 -24.84 1.64 3.53
N PRO A 233 -25.42 1.94 2.34
CA PRO A 233 -26.46 1.11 1.74
C PRO A 233 -25.93 -0.28 1.34
N LYS A 234 -26.81 -1.28 1.33
CA LYS A 234 -26.50 -2.55 0.69
C LYS A 234 -26.23 -2.37 -0.80
N GLY A 235 -25.36 -3.20 -1.37
CA GLY A 235 -25.06 -3.16 -2.80
C GLY A 235 -23.64 -3.58 -3.10
N GLU A 236 -23.28 -3.51 -4.37
CA GLU A 236 -21.92 -3.71 -4.86
C GLU A 236 -21.10 -2.43 -4.73
N TYR A 237 -19.88 -2.56 -4.25
CA TYR A 237 -18.94 -1.46 -4.09
C TYR A 237 -17.64 -1.72 -4.80
N ILE A 238 -17.11 -0.69 -5.42
CA ILE A 238 -15.70 -0.62 -5.81
C ILE A 238 -14.95 -0.05 -4.60
N VAL A 239 -14.00 -0.80 -4.10
CA VAL A 239 -13.19 -0.44 -2.93
C VAL A 239 -11.75 -0.26 -3.35
N CYS A 240 -11.23 0.94 -3.19
CA CYS A 240 -9.83 1.26 -3.44
C CYS A 240 -9.10 1.40 -2.12
N ALA A 241 -8.18 0.49 -1.85
CA ALA A 241 -7.33 0.49 -0.67
C ALA A 241 -5.95 1.05 -0.99
N PHE A 242 -5.42 1.89 -0.11
CA PHE A 242 -4.08 2.47 -0.21
C PHE A 242 -3.51 2.80 1.17
N GLU A 243 -2.22 3.11 1.20
CA GLU A 243 -1.48 3.41 2.44
C GLU A 243 -0.46 4.53 2.21
N ALA A 244 -0.08 5.22 3.26
CA ALA A 244 0.97 6.23 3.27
C ALA A 244 1.89 6.09 4.48
N GLU A 245 3.00 6.83 4.45
CA GLU A 245 3.97 6.89 5.55
C GLU A 245 3.36 7.48 6.82
N ASP A 246 2.49 8.48 6.65
CA ASP A 246 1.78 9.14 7.74
C ASP A 246 0.36 9.58 7.30
N PHE A 247 -0.41 10.09 8.25
CA PHE A 247 -1.79 10.51 8.01
C PHE A 247 -1.88 11.77 7.13
N GLU A 248 -0.94 12.69 7.25
CA GLU A 248 -0.93 13.91 6.44
C GLU A 248 -0.72 13.58 4.95
N ALA A 249 0.28 12.76 4.64
CA ALA A 249 0.51 12.27 3.28
C ALA A 249 -0.68 11.47 2.74
N LEU A 250 -1.35 10.68 3.61
CA LEU A 250 -2.51 9.88 3.23
C LEU A 250 -3.66 10.74 2.73
N VAL A 251 -4.05 11.79 3.47
CA VAL A 251 -5.24 12.61 3.17
C VAL A 251 -4.95 13.77 2.22
N MET A 252 -3.71 14.30 2.22
CA MET A 252 -3.36 15.48 1.41
C MET A 252 -2.86 15.13 0.01
N ASP A 253 -2.32 13.93 -0.21
CA ASP A 253 -1.71 13.54 -1.49
C ASP A 253 -2.30 12.23 -2.02
N VAL A 254 -2.22 11.13 -1.24
CA VAL A 254 -2.52 9.79 -1.74
C VAL A 254 -4.02 9.61 -2.02
N LEU A 255 -4.90 10.10 -1.15
CA LEU A 255 -6.35 10.07 -1.35
C LEU A 255 -6.74 10.75 -2.67
N TYR A 256 -6.25 11.96 -2.90
CA TYR A 256 -6.53 12.71 -4.12
C TYR A 256 -6.10 11.96 -5.39
N LYS A 257 -4.88 11.41 -5.40
CA LYS A 257 -4.36 10.60 -6.52
C LYS A 257 -5.18 9.33 -6.75
N ALA A 258 -5.59 8.66 -5.68
CA ALA A 258 -6.42 7.47 -5.76
C ALA A 258 -7.80 7.78 -6.35
N GLU A 259 -8.46 8.85 -5.92
CA GLU A 259 -9.73 9.31 -6.48
C GLU A 259 -9.60 9.72 -7.95
N GLN A 260 -8.55 10.48 -8.31
CA GLN A 260 -8.31 10.86 -9.70
C GLN A 260 -8.15 9.62 -10.59
N TYR A 261 -7.43 8.60 -10.14
CA TYR A 261 -7.29 7.35 -10.88
C TYR A 261 -8.62 6.59 -11.00
N LEU A 262 -9.37 6.47 -9.90
CA LEU A 262 -10.67 5.82 -9.89
C LEU A 262 -11.64 6.46 -10.88
N TYR A 263 -11.90 7.75 -10.75
CA TYR A 263 -12.92 8.45 -11.52
C TYR A 263 -12.52 8.69 -12.98
N ASN A 264 -11.24 8.97 -13.25
CA ASN A 264 -10.81 9.35 -14.60
C ASN A 264 -10.26 8.18 -15.42
N VAL A 265 -9.87 7.07 -14.80
CA VAL A 265 -9.22 5.95 -15.49
C VAL A 265 -9.95 4.64 -15.28
N TRP A 266 -10.08 4.20 -14.01
CA TRP A 266 -10.53 2.84 -13.72
C TRP A 266 -12.04 2.64 -13.98
N LEU A 267 -12.91 3.46 -13.41
CA LEU A 267 -14.36 3.38 -13.61
C LEU A 267 -14.77 3.51 -15.08
N PRO A 268 -14.23 4.48 -15.87
CA PRO A 268 -14.51 4.57 -17.30
C PRO A 268 -14.10 3.32 -18.09
N ARG A 269 -12.93 2.73 -17.79
CA ARG A 269 -12.46 1.51 -18.45
C ARG A 269 -13.37 0.31 -18.22
N HIS A 270 -14.02 0.24 -17.05
CA HIS A 270 -14.95 -0.83 -16.68
C HIS A 270 -16.42 -0.52 -17.05
N ASN A 271 -16.69 0.64 -17.69
CA ASN A 271 -18.04 1.12 -17.98
C ASN A 271 -18.94 1.11 -16.74
N LEU A 272 -18.40 1.56 -15.61
CA LEU A 272 -19.11 1.66 -14.34
C LEU A 272 -19.45 3.11 -14.02
N THR A 273 -20.62 3.29 -13.41
CA THR A 273 -21.07 4.52 -12.78
C THR A 273 -21.35 4.24 -11.31
N THR A 274 -21.20 5.25 -10.47
CA THR A 274 -21.38 5.12 -9.03
C THR A 274 -22.53 6.00 -8.55
N GLU A 275 -23.11 5.63 -7.42
CA GLU A 275 -23.99 6.49 -6.65
C GLU A 275 -23.28 7.80 -6.27
N PRO A 276 -24.02 8.91 -6.09
CA PRO A 276 -23.41 10.23 -5.90
C PRO A 276 -22.90 10.45 -4.45
N PHE A 277 -22.20 9.48 -3.89
CA PHE A 277 -21.50 9.63 -2.63
C PHE A 277 -20.14 8.90 -2.68
N CYS A 278 -19.19 9.38 -1.89
CA CYS A 278 -17.89 8.77 -1.68
C CYS A 278 -17.72 8.51 -0.19
N ALA A 279 -17.51 7.25 0.19
CA ALA A 279 -17.26 6.88 1.57
C ALA A 279 -15.78 6.56 1.78
N GLU A 280 -15.18 7.18 2.77
CA GLU A 280 -13.79 7.05 3.19
C GLU A 280 -13.75 6.24 4.48
N ARG A 281 -13.15 5.06 4.44
CA ARG A 281 -13.09 4.17 5.58
C ARG A 281 -11.70 4.13 6.15
N TYR A 282 -11.59 4.53 7.40
CA TYR A 282 -10.31 4.60 8.12
C TYR A 282 -10.12 3.32 8.92
N ALA A 283 -9.08 2.54 8.59
CA ALA A 283 -8.66 1.41 9.40
C ALA A 283 -7.86 1.91 10.61
N SER A 284 -7.81 1.10 11.67
CA SER A 284 -7.00 1.41 12.84
C SER A 284 -5.55 1.72 12.47
N HIS A 285 -5.00 2.79 13.05
CA HIS A 285 -3.62 3.21 12.82
C HIS A 285 -2.62 2.15 13.28
N SER A 286 -1.69 1.79 12.39
CA SER A 286 -0.49 1.04 12.75
C SER A 286 0.65 2.04 13.03
N PRO A 287 1.58 1.75 13.96
CA PRO A 287 2.75 2.60 14.17
C PRO A 287 3.63 2.78 12.93
N GLU A 288 3.55 1.87 11.96
CA GLU A 288 4.41 1.84 10.78
C GLU A 288 3.75 2.42 9.52
N THR A 289 2.41 2.44 9.44
CA THR A 289 1.68 2.93 8.27
C THR A 289 0.27 3.35 8.61
N THR A 290 -0.22 4.33 7.86
CA THR A 290 -1.63 4.72 7.88
C THR A 290 -2.32 4.21 6.61
N LYS A 291 -3.49 3.59 6.78
CA LYS A 291 -4.28 2.98 5.70
C LYS A 291 -5.68 3.52 5.66
N MET A 292 -6.21 3.65 4.44
CA MET A 292 -7.64 3.92 4.25
C MET A 292 -8.18 3.22 3.01
N GLU A 293 -9.48 3.19 2.90
CA GLU A 293 -10.22 2.67 1.75
C GLU A 293 -11.23 3.72 1.28
N VAL A 294 -11.30 3.93 -0.03
CA VAL A 294 -12.40 4.66 -0.67
C VAL A 294 -13.41 3.65 -1.19
N TRP A 295 -14.68 3.84 -0.82
CA TRP A 295 -15.79 2.97 -1.15
C TRP A 295 -16.78 3.72 -2.05
N LEU A 296 -16.96 3.24 -3.27
CA LEU A 296 -17.87 3.80 -4.27
C LEU A 296 -18.94 2.77 -4.59
N LYS A 297 -20.21 3.06 -4.24
CA LYS A 297 -21.31 2.16 -4.55
C LYS A 297 -21.60 2.18 -6.05
N VAL A 298 -21.63 1.00 -6.69
CA VAL A 298 -21.97 0.86 -8.09
C VAL A 298 -23.44 1.23 -8.29
N ALA A 299 -23.73 2.12 -9.24
CA ALA A 299 -25.08 2.46 -9.59
C ALA A 299 -25.75 1.31 -10.36
N GLU A 300 -26.99 1.02 -10.03
CA GLU A 300 -27.78 0.05 -10.78
C GLU A 300 -27.97 0.54 -12.23
N LYS A 301 -27.72 -0.32 -13.21
CA LYS A 301 -28.01 0.00 -14.60
C LYS A 301 -29.52 -0.01 -14.79
N ASN A 302 -30.11 1.15 -15.06
CA ASN A 302 -31.50 1.28 -15.48
C ASN A 302 -31.72 0.63 -16.84
#